data_133b1f8f90077c75421a8b0ed504582d
#
_entry.id   133b1f8f90077c75421a8b0ed504582d
#
_cell.length_a   1.000
_cell.length_b   1.000
_cell.length_c   1.000
_cell.angle_alpha   90.00
_cell.angle_beta   90.00
_cell.angle_gamma   90.00
#
_symmetry.space_group_name_H-M   'P 1'
#
loop_
_entity.id
_entity.type
_entity.pdbx_description
1 polymer ?
#
loop_
_entity_poly.entity_id
_entity_poly.type
_entity_poly.pdbx_seq_one_letter_code
_entity_poly.pdbx_strand_id
1 'polypeptide(L)'
;METQYEVTYEDDSVISIMFVNLSYPAGAAHQWTSYDGIVYDKRTGNRIPLYNYVHIRNAQQLEDGLYSGVLSLHDESGEEITYDGTNWPVERVSQDYLLRGGGTIDLLYSPYELAPFAAGATSIRFDPEAINYFNRINS
;
A
#
# COMPACT_ATOMS: atom_id res chain seq x y z
N MET A 1 4.39 -20.69 11.17
CA MET A 1 3.99 -19.37 10.64
C MET A 1 2.88 -18.80 11.49
N GLU A 2 2.94 -17.51 11.75
CA GLU A 2 1.92 -16.80 12.50
C GLU A 2 1.37 -15.66 11.63
N THR A 3 0.05 -15.47 11.65
CA THR A 3 -0.58 -14.39 10.92
C THR A 3 -1.33 -13.50 11.90
N GLN A 4 -1.07 -12.21 11.81
CA GLN A 4 -1.79 -11.16 12.53
C GLN A 4 -2.54 -10.32 11.53
N TYR A 5 -3.59 -9.63 11.99
CA TYR A 5 -4.33 -8.75 11.09
C TYR A 5 -4.76 -7.48 11.82
N GLU A 6 -4.96 -6.43 11.02
CA GLU A 6 -5.46 -5.15 11.48
C GLU A 6 -6.53 -4.67 10.51
N VAL A 7 -7.69 -4.28 11.04
CA VAL A 7 -8.73 -3.63 10.24
C VAL A 7 -8.36 -2.16 10.11
N THR A 8 -8.08 -1.72 8.89
CA THR A 8 -7.67 -0.33 8.64
C THR A 8 -8.84 0.59 8.35
N TYR A 9 -9.95 0.03 7.88
CA TYR A 9 -11.18 0.77 7.61
C TYR A 9 -12.34 -0.21 7.46
N GLU A 10 -13.51 0.18 7.90
CA GLU A 10 -14.72 -0.61 7.71
C GLU A 10 -15.95 0.30 7.69
N ASP A 11 -16.87 0.00 6.77
CA ASP A 11 -18.21 0.61 6.76
C ASP A 11 -19.24 -0.48 6.44
N ASP A 12 -20.47 -0.11 6.12
CA ASP A 12 -21.54 -1.07 5.88
C ASP A 12 -21.29 -1.94 4.64
N SER A 13 -20.46 -1.48 3.71
CA SER A 13 -20.26 -2.12 2.41
C SER A 13 -18.93 -2.84 2.27
N VAL A 14 -17.87 -2.34 2.91
CA VAL A 14 -16.51 -2.84 2.69
C VAL A 14 -15.75 -2.98 4.00
N ILE A 15 -14.73 -3.85 3.99
CA ILE A 15 -13.76 -3.95 5.07
C ILE A 15 -12.36 -4.05 4.47
N SER A 16 -11.44 -3.24 5.00
CA SER A 16 -10.04 -3.20 4.58
C SER A 16 -9.18 -3.80 5.68
N ILE A 17 -8.39 -4.81 5.34
CA ILE A 17 -7.59 -5.55 6.31
C ILE A 17 -6.14 -5.61 5.85
N MET A 18 -5.22 -5.32 6.76
CA MET A 18 -3.79 -5.60 6.57
C MET A 18 -3.47 -6.90 7.29
N PHE A 19 -2.88 -7.85 6.56
CA PHE A 19 -2.40 -9.11 7.12
C PHE A 19 -0.87 -9.04 7.24
N VAL A 20 -0.36 -9.44 8.39
CA VAL A 20 1.08 -9.51 8.66
C VAL A 20 1.41 -10.97 8.90
N ASN A 21 2.22 -11.54 8.02
CA ASN A 21 2.61 -12.95 8.07
C ASN A 21 4.02 -13.05 8.62
N LEU A 22 4.19 -13.75 9.73
CA LEU A 22 5.44 -13.90 10.44
C LEU A 22 5.91 -15.33 10.32
N SER A 23 7.19 -15.54 9.93
CA SER A 23 7.76 -16.88 9.84
C SER A 23 9.23 -16.89 10.21
N TYR A 24 9.69 -18.04 10.69
CA TYR A 24 11.09 -18.31 10.99
C TYR A 24 11.53 -19.49 10.13
N PRO A 25 12.02 -19.24 8.89
CA PRO A 25 12.52 -20.32 8.06
C PRO A 25 13.66 -21.08 8.76
N ALA A 26 13.76 -22.39 8.53
CA ALA A 26 14.81 -23.19 9.13
C ALA A 26 16.19 -22.60 8.80
N GLY A 27 17.03 -22.38 9.82
CA GLY A 27 18.36 -21.79 9.67
C GLY A 27 18.38 -20.29 9.54
N ALA A 28 17.24 -19.62 9.59
CA ALA A 28 17.19 -18.16 9.52
C ALA A 28 17.67 -17.54 10.84
N ALA A 29 18.45 -16.46 10.73
CA ALA A 29 18.94 -15.74 11.90
C ALA A 29 17.89 -14.81 12.49
N HIS A 30 16.83 -14.47 11.76
CA HIS A 30 15.78 -13.56 12.19
C HIS A 30 14.46 -13.91 11.49
N GLN A 31 13.39 -13.34 12.03
CA GLN A 31 12.04 -13.52 11.54
C GLN A 31 11.84 -12.87 10.17
N TRP A 32 11.13 -13.57 9.30
CA TRP A 32 10.67 -13.02 8.02
C TRP A 32 9.26 -12.52 8.17
N THR A 33 8.99 -11.35 7.61
CA THR A 33 7.69 -10.70 7.68
C THR A 33 7.22 -10.35 6.27
N SER A 34 5.98 -10.72 5.95
CA SER A 34 5.33 -10.28 4.72
C SER A 34 4.01 -9.61 5.04
N TYR A 35 3.55 -8.75 4.15
CA TYR A 35 2.38 -7.91 4.36
C TYR A 35 1.44 -8.05 3.18
N ASP A 36 0.14 -8.24 3.46
CA ASP A 36 -0.90 -8.24 2.43
C ASP A 36 -1.95 -7.20 2.80
N GLY A 37 -2.43 -6.45 1.81
CA GLY A 37 -3.54 -5.54 1.97
C GLY A 37 -4.71 -6.00 1.13
N ILE A 38 -5.85 -6.25 1.73
CA ILE A 38 -7.02 -6.77 1.04
C ILE A 38 -8.27 -6.00 1.46
N VAL A 39 -9.03 -5.57 0.46
CA VAL A 39 -10.35 -4.95 0.69
C VAL A 39 -11.41 -5.92 0.20
N TYR A 40 -12.37 -6.22 1.06
CA TYR A 40 -13.47 -7.13 0.75
C TYR A 40 -14.79 -6.39 0.66
N ASP A 41 -15.62 -6.82 -0.28
CA ASP A 41 -17.05 -6.48 -0.30
C ASP A 41 -17.73 -7.31 0.79
N LYS A 42 -18.33 -6.66 1.78
CA LYS A 42 -18.96 -7.36 2.92
C LYS A 42 -20.19 -8.17 2.50
N ARG A 43 -20.84 -7.77 1.40
CA ARG A 43 -22.04 -8.44 0.94
C ARG A 43 -21.73 -9.75 0.24
N THR A 44 -20.65 -9.80 -0.54
CA THR A 44 -20.29 -10.97 -1.35
C THR A 44 -19.12 -11.77 -0.80
N GLY A 45 -18.29 -11.17 0.05
CA GLY A 45 -17.04 -11.75 0.51
C GLY A 45 -15.92 -11.70 -0.50
N ASN A 46 -16.14 -11.09 -1.67
CA ASN A 46 -15.15 -11.02 -2.72
C ASN A 46 -14.16 -9.89 -2.50
N ARG A 47 -12.92 -10.11 -2.92
CA ARG A 47 -11.90 -9.07 -2.95
C ARG A 47 -12.27 -8.00 -3.96
N ILE A 48 -12.09 -6.73 -3.57
CA ILE A 48 -12.30 -5.59 -4.47
C ILE A 48 -10.95 -5.20 -5.06
N PRO A 49 -10.78 -5.26 -6.40
CA PRO A 49 -9.52 -4.87 -7.02
C PRO A 49 -9.24 -3.37 -6.83
N LEU A 50 -7.96 -3.02 -6.75
CA LEU A 50 -7.52 -1.62 -6.66
C LEU A 50 -8.13 -0.76 -7.78
N TYR A 51 -8.25 -1.30 -8.97
CA TYR A 51 -8.79 -0.60 -10.13
C TYR A 51 -10.19 -0.03 -9.88
N ASN A 52 -10.97 -0.63 -8.99
CA ASN A 52 -12.30 -0.10 -8.66
C ASN A 52 -12.25 1.26 -7.97
N TYR A 53 -11.11 1.62 -7.40
CA TYR A 53 -10.93 2.88 -6.68
C TYR A 53 -10.07 3.87 -7.45
N VAL A 54 -8.94 3.41 -8.00
CA VAL A 54 -8.00 4.29 -8.66
C VAL A 54 -7.36 3.59 -9.85
N HIS A 55 -7.22 4.32 -10.95
CA HIS A 55 -6.60 3.83 -12.18
C HIS A 55 -5.14 4.26 -12.23
N ILE A 56 -4.25 3.29 -12.27
CA ILE A 56 -2.80 3.52 -12.34
C ILE A 56 -2.28 2.75 -13.55
N ARG A 57 -1.62 3.45 -14.49
CA ARG A 57 -1.16 2.82 -15.72
C ARG A 57 0.10 1.99 -15.53
N ASN A 58 1.06 2.52 -14.77
CA ASN A 58 2.35 1.87 -14.57
C ASN A 58 3.08 2.45 -13.35
N ALA A 59 4.21 1.84 -13.02
CA ALA A 59 5.01 2.27 -11.87
C ALA A 59 5.61 3.66 -12.04
N GLN A 60 5.88 4.08 -13.28
CA GLN A 60 6.42 5.41 -13.54
C GLN A 60 5.48 6.51 -13.08
N GLN A 61 4.17 6.31 -13.24
CA GLN A 61 3.19 7.29 -12.75
C GLN A 61 3.26 7.45 -11.23
N LEU A 62 3.54 6.36 -10.51
CA LEU A 62 3.70 6.42 -9.05
C LEU A 62 4.95 7.21 -8.67
N GLU A 63 6.05 6.95 -9.36
CA GLU A 63 7.29 7.67 -9.11
C GLU A 63 7.14 9.16 -9.41
N ASP A 64 6.53 9.48 -10.56
CA ASP A 64 6.26 10.88 -10.93
C ASP A 64 5.37 11.56 -9.88
N GLY A 65 4.36 10.86 -9.37
CA GLY A 65 3.48 11.39 -8.34
C GLY A 65 4.20 11.65 -7.02
N LEU A 66 5.15 10.79 -6.65
CA LEU A 66 5.96 10.99 -5.45
C LEU A 66 6.88 12.20 -5.60
N TYR A 67 7.50 12.39 -6.76
CA TYR A 67 8.38 13.53 -6.99
C TYR A 67 7.61 14.86 -7.12
N SER A 68 6.42 14.83 -7.68
CA SER A 68 5.62 16.05 -7.84
C SER A 68 4.87 16.46 -6.58
N GLY A 69 4.79 15.58 -5.59
CA GLY A 69 4.02 15.84 -4.37
C GLY A 69 2.54 15.52 -4.47
N VAL A 70 2.08 14.99 -5.59
CA VAL A 70 0.70 14.48 -5.72
C VAL A 70 0.49 13.28 -4.79
N LEU A 71 1.52 12.45 -4.68
CA LEU A 71 1.56 11.30 -3.78
C LEU A 71 2.59 11.53 -2.68
N SER A 72 2.44 10.79 -1.58
CA SER A 72 3.40 10.81 -0.47
C SER A 72 3.77 9.39 -0.06
N LEU A 73 4.98 9.23 0.48
CA LEU A 73 5.49 7.96 0.97
C LEU A 73 5.45 7.99 2.49
N HIS A 74 4.93 6.92 3.10
CA HIS A 74 4.81 6.80 4.55
C HIS A 74 5.49 5.53 5.03
N ASP A 75 6.13 5.60 6.20
CA ASP A 75 6.74 4.43 6.82
C ASP A 75 5.68 3.57 7.53
N GLU A 76 6.12 2.49 8.15
CA GLU A 76 5.21 1.55 8.81
C GLU A 76 4.45 2.19 9.97
N SER A 77 5.01 3.21 10.61
CA SER A 77 4.33 3.93 11.70
C SER A 77 3.30 4.93 11.19
N GLY A 78 3.26 5.17 9.88
CA GLY A 78 2.36 6.15 9.26
C GLY A 78 2.97 7.52 9.08
N GLU A 79 4.22 7.72 9.44
CA GLU A 79 4.89 9.01 9.24
C GLU A 79 5.34 9.18 7.80
N GLU A 80 5.18 10.39 7.27
CA GLU A 80 5.65 10.71 5.93
C GLU A 80 7.18 10.75 5.91
N ILE A 81 7.76 10.10 4.89
CA ILE A 81 9.21 10.10 4.68
C ILE A 81 9.52 10.60 3.28
N THR A 82 10.74 11.10 3.08
CA THR A 82 11.18 11.59 1.77
C THR A 82 11.47 10.42 0.85
N TYR A 83 10.88 10.46 -0.35
CA TYR A 83 11.12 9.43 -1.36
C TYR A 83 12.49 9.62 -2.02
N ASP A 84 13.27 8.55 -2.08
CA ASP A 84 14.58 8.52 -2.77
C ASP A 84 14.51 7.50 -3.91
N GLY A 85 14.07 7.97 -5.08
CA GLY A 85 13.92 7.12 -6.25
C GLY A 85 15.23 6.70 -6.90
N THR A 86 16.35 7.33 -6.55
CA THR A 86 17.67 6.93 -7.06
C THR A 86 18.08 5.56 -6.49
N ASN A 87 17.86 5.36 -5.20
CA ASN A 87 18.21 4.10 -4.53
C ASN A 87 17.04 3.14 -4.42
N TRP A 88 15.82 3.65 -4.44
CA TRP A 88 14.59 2.87 -4.20
C TRP A 88 13.53 3.14 -5.26
N PRO A 89 13.80 2.84 -6.55
CA PRO A 89 12.82 3.13 -7.61
C PRO A 89 11.56 2.30 -7.43
N VAL A 90 10.42 2.86 -7.83
CA VAL A 90 9.16 2.12 -7.87
C VAL A 90 9.20 1.23 -9.12
N GLU A 91 9.20 -0.09 -8.93
CA GLU A 91 9.35 -1.05 -10.01
C GLU A 91 8.05 -1.75 -10.38
N ARG A 92 7.01 -1.61 -9.56
CA ARG A 92 5.72 -2.26 -9.79
C ARG A 92 4.58 -1.44 -9.19
N VAL A 93 3.37 -1.70 -9.65
CA VAL A 93 2.15 -1.19 -9.04
C VAL A 93 1.63 -2.27 -8.09
N SER A 94 1.74 -2.03 -6.78
CA SER A 94 1.26 -2.99 -5.80
C SER A 94 -0.25 -3.17 -5.91
N GLN A 95 -0.70 -4.41 -5.84
CA GLN A 95 -2.13 -4.73 -5.74
C GLN A 95 -2.57 -4.90 -4.29
N ASP A 96 -1.63 -4.86 -3.36
CA ASP A 96 -1.91 -4.81 -1.93
C ASP A 96 -2.19 -3.36 -1.55
N TYR A 97 -3.42 -3.08 -1.17
CA TYR A 97 -3.80 -1.72 -0.82
C TYR A 97 -4.73 -1.71 0.38
N LEU A 98 -4.76 -0.57 1.05
CA LEU A 98 -5.54 -0.37 2.27
C LEU A 98 -6.39 0.88 2.12
N LEU A 99 -7.65 0.81 2.58
CA LEU A 99 -8.47 1.99 2.79
C LEU A 99 -8.16 2.52 4.19
N ARG A 100 -7.99 3.85 4.32
CA ARG A 100 -7.66 4.49 5.60
C ARG A 100 -8.78 5.36 6.15
N GLY A 101 -9.88 5.50 5.43
CA GLY A 101 -10.93 6.43 5.78
C GLY A 101 -10.69 7.81 5.15
N GLY A 102 -11.72 8.65 5.15
CA GLY A 102 -11.63 9.96 4.52
C GLY A 102 -11.36 9.92 3.02
N GLY A 103 -11.57 8.77 2.37
CA GLY A 103 -11.27 8.60 0.95
C GLY A 103 -9.79 8.42 0.63
N THR A 104 -8.96 8.12 1.64
CA THR A 104 -7.51 7.91 1.47
C THR A 104 -7.22 6.44 1.20
N ILE A 105 -6.30 6.18 0.26
CA ILE A 105 -5.84 4.83 -0.09
C ILE A 105 -4.33 4.77 0.05
N ASP A 106 -3.83 3.70 0.69
CA ASP A 106 -2.42 3.40 0.78
C ASP A 106 -2.11 2.17 -0.06
N LEU A 107 -1.15 2.28 -1.00
CA LEU A 107 -0.57 1.11 -1.66
C LEU A 107 0.53 0.58 -0.78
N LEU A 108 0.47 -0.71 -0.44
CA LEU A 108 1.36 -1.34 0.52
C LEU A 108 2.54 -1.99 -0.18
N TYR A 109 3.75 -1.69 0.30
CA TYR A 109 5.00 -2.25 -0.22
C TYR A 109 5.78 -2.92 0.90
N SER A 110 6.55 -3.94 0.54
CA SER A 110 7.33 -4.72 1.50
C SER A 110 8.52 -3.92 2.05
N PRO A 111 9.04 -4.28 3.23
CA PRO A 111 10.30 -3.71 3.70
C PRO A 111 11.41 -3.88 2.65
N TYR A 112 12.30 -2.91 2.56
CA TYR A 112 13.39 -2.85 1.57
C TYR A 112 12.96 -2.59 0.13
N GLU A 113 11.70 -2.39 -0.14
CA GLU A 113 11.25 -2.17 -1.51
C GLU A 113 11.35 -0.69 -1.92
N LEU A 114 10.86 0.22 -1.08
CA LEU A 114 10.84 1.66 -1.39
C LEU A 114 11.65 2.51 -0.40
N ALA A 115 12.23 1.89 0.61
CA ALA A 115 13.01 2.58 1.64
C ALA A 115 13.86 1.59 2.41
N PRO A 116 14.88 2.05 3.20
CA PRO A 116 15.68 1.16 4.04
C PRO A 116 14.84 0.40 5.05
N PHE A 117 15.39 -0.70 5.55
CA PHE A 117 14.70 -1.62 6.48
C PHE A 117 14.10 -0.92 7.69
N ALA A 118 14.75 0.12 8.20
CA ALA A 118 14.26 0.86 9.37
C ALA A 118 12.87 1.48 9.16
N ALA A 119 12.46 1.72 7.90
CA ALA A 119 11.14 2.25 7.58
C ALA A 119 10.05 1.17 7.65
N GLY A 120 10.44 -0.12 7.62
CA GLY A 120 9.50 -1.23 7.60
C GLY A 120 8.71 -1.31 6.30
N ALA A 121 7.50 -1.82 6.35
CA ALA A 121 6.59 -1.80 5.21
C ALA A 121 6.18 -0.35 4.95
N THR A 122 6.28 0.08 3.70
CA THR A 122 5.96 1.46 3.32
C THR A 122 4.65 1.52 2.58
N SER A 123 4.07 2.72 2.52
CA SER A 123 2.83 2.96 1.77
C SER A 123 2.97 4.17 0.88
N ILE A 124 2.52 4.03 -0.38
CA ILE A 124 2.32 5.19 -1.25
C ILE A 124 0.89 5.66 -1.04
N ARG A 125 0.73 6.88 -0.56
CA ARG A 125 -0.57 7.40 -0.15
C ARG A 125 -1.21 8.26 -1.22
N PHE A 126 -2.48 7.93 -1.50
CA PHE A 126 -3.37 8.70 -2.37
C PHE A 126 -4.43 9.36 -1.49
N ASP A 127 -4.44 10.68 -1.43
CA ASP A 127 -5.59 11.39 -0.89
C ASP A 127 -6.70 11.48 -1.95
N PRO A 128 -7.89 12.00 -1.62
CA PRO A 128 -8.97 12.09 -2.61
C PRO A 128 -8.62 12.87 -3.87
N GLU A 129 -7.79 13.92 -3.75
CA GLU A 129 -7.36 14.70 -4.91
C GLU A 129 -6.45 13.87 -5.82
N ALA A 130 -5.55 13.09 -5.23
CA ALA A 130 -4.65 12.21 -5.99
C ALA A 130 -5.45 11.13 -6.72
N ILE A 131 -6.45 10.54 -6.06
CA ILE A 131 -7.31 9.54 -6.68
C ILE A 131 -8.03 10.15 -7.89
N ASN A 132 -8.61 11.32 -7.73
CA ASN A 132 -9.31 12.01 -8.81
C ASN A 132 -8.36 12.35 -9.96
N TYR A 133 -7.16 12.79 -9.64
CA TYR A 133 -6.14 13.11 -10.65
C TYR A 133 -5.77 11.87 -11.49
N PHE A 134 -5.46 10.76 -10.82
CA PHE A 134 -5.09 9.51 -11.51
C PHE A 134 -6.25 8.96 -12.33
N ASN A 135 -7.46 9.02 -11.81
CA ASN A 135 -8.65 8.55 -12.55
C ASN A 135 -8.92 9.42 -13.79
N ARG A 136 -8.62 10.72 -13.70
CA ARG A 136 -8.78 11.63 -14.84
C ARG A 136 -7.75 11.38 -15.93
N ILE A 137 -6.48 11.22 -15.57
CA ILE A 137 -5.42 11.04 -16.59
C ILE A 137 -5.40 9.64 -17.18
N ASN A 138 -6.02 8.67 -16.53
CA ASN A 138 -6.04 7.26 -16.96
C ASN A 138 -7.44 6.78 -17.34
N SER A 139 -8.34 7.69 -17.58
CA SER A 139 -9.70 7.34 -18.00
C SER A 139 -9.77 6.82 -19.43
#